data_c60952a94c5433f8914924f46c2caa72
#
_entry.id   c60952a94c5433f8914924f46c2caa72
#
_cell.length_a   1.000
_cell.length_b   1.000
_cell.length_c   1.000
_cell.angle_alpha   90.00
_cell.angle_beta   90.00
_cell.angle_gamma   90.00
#
_symmetry.space_group_name_H-M   'P 1'
#
loop_
_entity.id
_entity.type
_entity.pdbx_description
1 polymer ?
#
loop_
_entity_poly.entity_id
_entity_poly.type
_entity_poly.pdbx_seq_one_letter_code
_entity_poly.pdbx_strand_id
1 'polypeptide(L)' 'MAKKFICTVCGYIHEGDAAPERCPQCKAPASKFKELEENGK' A
#
# COMPACT_ATOMS: atom_id res chain seq x y z
N MET A 1 -5.13 0.51 14.50
CA MET A 1 -5.50 1.10 13.43
C MET A 1 -4.85 0.62 12.23
N ALA A 2 -5.53 -0.03 11.36
CA ALA A 2 -4.98 -0.59 10.18
C ALA A 2 -4.97 0.43 9.09
N LYS A 3 -3.96 0.41 8.25
CA LYS A 3 -3.88 1.29 7.12
C LYS A 3 -3.78 0.45 5.88
N LYS A 4 -4.13 1.00 4.76
CA LYS A 4 -4.02 0.30 3.51
C LYS A 4 -3.19 1.12 2.57
N PHE A 5 -2.42 0.44 1.76
CA PHE A 5 -1.58 1.12 0.78
C PHE A 5 -1.86 0.49 -0.57
N ILE A 6 -2.13 1.33 -1.55
CA ILE A 6 -2.46 0.81 -2.86
C ILE A 6 -1.32 1.09 -3.81
N CYS A 7 -0.92 0.09 -4.56
CA CYS A 7 0.12 0.25 -5.54
C CYS A 7 -0.49 0.92 -6.76
N THR A 8 0.01 2.06 -7.15
CA THR A 8 -0.57 2.77 -8.27
C THR A 8 -0.12 2.20 -9.61
N VAL A 9 0.73 1.20 -9.59
CA VAL A 9 1.21 0.58 -10.81
C VAL A 9 0.35 -0.61 -11.19
N CYS A 10 0.10 -1.50 -10.26
CA CYS A 10 -0.69 -2.69 -10.57
C CYS A 10 -1.99 -2.77 -9.78
N GLY A 11 -2.19 -1.89 -8.82
CA GLY A 11 -3.43 -1.93 -8.06
C GLY A 11 -3.40 -2.86 -6.87
N TYR A 12 -2.22 -3.30 -6.46
CA TYR A 12 -2.12 -4.20 -5.33
C TYR A 12 -2.44 -3.44 -4.04
N ILE A 13 -3.18 -4.07 -3.16
CA ILE A 13 -3.52 -3.47 -1.88
C ILE A 13 -2.76 -4.16 -0.78
N HIS A 14 -2.05 -3.39 0.01
CA HIS A 14 -1.31 -3.91 1.13
C HIS A 14 -1.91 -3.36 2.41
N GLU A 15 -2.23 -4.22 3.35
CA GLU A 15 -2.78 -3.79 4.61
C GLU A 15 -1.73 -3.90 5.69
N GLY A 16 -1.58 -2.87 6.47
CA GLY A 16 -0.60 -2.91 7.55
C GLY A 16 -0.25 -1.50 7.98
N ASP A 17 0.67 -1.41 8.92
CA ASP A 17 1.06 -0.12 9.45
C ASP A 17 1.94 0.66 8.49
N ALA A 18 2.53 0.02 7.54
CA ALA A 18 3.44 0.69 6.64
C ALA A 18 3.46 -0.01 5.30
N ALA A 19 3.78 0.73 4.27
CA ALA A 19 3.87 0.14 2.94
C ALA A 19 5.06 -0.80 2.87
N PRO A 20 5.01 -1.80 2.00
CA PRO A 20 6.15 -2.70 1.84
C PRO A 20 7.26 -1.97 1.10
N GLU A 21 8.46 -2.52 1.15
CA GLU A 21 9.55 -1.90 0.47
C GLU A 21 9.28 -1.83 -1.01
N ARG A 22 8.58 -2.78 -1.53
CA ARG A 22 8.24 -2.78 -2.93
C ARG A 22 7.03 -3.69 -3.12
N CYS A 23 6.36 -3.51 -4.21
CA CYS A 23 5.20 -4.31 -4.48
C CYS A 23 5.61 -5.74 -4.79
N PRO A 24 5.06 -6.73 -4.08
CA PRO A 24 5.42 -8.11 -4.35
C PRO A 24 4.81 -8.61 -5.66
N GLN A 25 3.90 -7.85 -6.23
CA GLN A 25 3.28 -8.28 -7.44
C GLN A 25 3.93 -7.67 -8.69
N CYS A 26 4.16 -6.39 -8.72
CA CYS A 26 4.77 -5.77 -9.88
C CYS A 26 6.14 -5.20 -9.58
N LYS A 27 6.59 -5.35 -8.34
CA LYS A 27 7.90 -4.90 -7.93
C LYS A 27 8.11 -3.41 -8.04
N ALA A 28 7.03 -2.66 -7.96
CA ALA A 28 7.15 -1.22 -7.97
C ALA A 28 7.71 -0.75 -6.62
N PRO A 29 8.43 0.34 -6.59
CA PRO A 29 8.99 0.82 -5.33
C PRO A 29 7.91 1.32 -4.40
N ALA A 30 8.24 1.42 -3.13
CA ALA A 30 7.26 1.86 -2.15
C ALA A 30 6.75 3.25 -2.45
N SER A 31 7.52 4.06 -3.13
CA SER A 31 7.08 5.40 -3.44
C SER A 31 5.89 5.41 -4.39
N LYS A 32 5.60 4.28 -5.01
CA LYS A 32 4.43 4.20 -5.88
C LYS A 32 3.18 3.80 -5.12
N PHE A 33 3.30 3.54 -3.83
CA PHE A 33 2.16 3.19 -3.04
C PHE A 33 1.50 4.45 -2.49
N LYS A 34 0.17 4.43 -2.44
CA LYS A 34 -0.56 5.55 -1.93
C LYS A 34 -1.23 5.10 -0.66
N GLU A 35 -1.12 5.89 0.39
CA GLU A 35 -1.69 5.52 1.66
C GLU A 35 -3.19 5.78 1.69
N LEU A 36 -3.94 4.78 2.05
CA LEU A 36 -5.37 4.91 2.19
C LEU A 36 -5.69 4.72 3.66
N GLU A 37 -6.07 5.80 4.36
CA GLU A 37 -6.32 5.71 5.73
C GLU A 37 -7.65 5.14 5.98
N GLU A 38 -7.79 4.04 6.62
CA GLU A 38 -9.00 3.48 6.87
C GLU A 38 -9.33 3.78 8.23
N ASN A 39 -10.02 4.77 8.51
CA ASN A 39 -10.24 5.23 9.75
C ASN A 39 -11.29 4.64 10.39
N GLY A 40 -11.41 3.77 10.75
CA GLY A 40 -12.43 3.20 11.35
C GLY A 40 -13.35 4.02 12.08
N LYS A 41 -13.39 4.81 12.22
CA LYS A 41 -14.21 5.46 12.87
C LYS A 41 -15.02 5.34 12.93
#